data_f46693c93fde812fd566365a78ff1058
#
_entry.id   f46693c93fde812fd566365a78ff1058
#
_cell.length_a   1.000
_cell.length_b   1.000
_cell.length_c   1.000
_cell.angle_alpha   90.00
_cell.angle_beta   90.00
_cell.angle_gamma   90.00
#
_symmetry.space_group_name_H-M   'P 1'
#
loop_
_entity.id
_entity.type
_entity.pdbx_description
1 polymer ?
#
loop_
_entity_poly.entity_id
_entity_poly.type
_entity_poly.pdbx_seq_one_letter_code
_entity_poly.pdbx_strand_id
1 'polypeptide(L)'
;RLLCLENTTWGKVLPMEYLAKARQFADEHGLALHLDGARILNAAIALGKPAADIAKPFDSVSLCLSKGLGAPVGSVLVGSADFIKQAKRWRKMLGGGMRQSGLLAAAGIHALENHVERLAEDHQNASLLAEGLAALEHIQVDPVQTNMVFATIDDAKLPALLDHLKRQKILAAGYTGEKVRLVTHLGITAVDIETALAAFAEGLA
;
A
#
# COMPACT_ATOMS: atom_id res chain seq x y z
N ARG A 1 -16.23 -15.51 -14.97
CA ARG A 1 -15.15 -14.70 -15.58
C ARG A 1 -15.00 -13.43 -14.75
N LEU A 2 -13.77 -12.96 -14.57
CA LEU A 2 -13.45 -11.91 -13.62
C LEU A 2 -12.34 -11.03 -14.21
N LEU A 3 -12.51 -9.70 -14.10
CA LEU A 3 -11.46 -8.71 -14.25
C LEU A 3 -11.02 -8.24 -12.86
N CYS A 4 -9.73 -8.25 -12.58
CA CYS A 4 -9.17 -7.78 -11.31
C CYS A 4 -8.28 -6.57 -11.57
N LEU A 5 -8.46 -5.54 -10.75
CA LEU A 5 -7.57 -4.37 -10.69
C LEU A 5 -6.98 -4.24 -9.28
N GLU A 6 -5.86 -3.55 -9.17
CA GLU A 6 -5.25 -3.20 -7.89
C GLU A 6 -5.21 -1.67 -7.72
N ASN A 7 -5.60 -1.15 -6.55
CA ASN A 7 -5.43 0.25 -6.21
C ASN A 7 -5.06 0.40 -4.71
N THR A 8 -3.89 0.91 -4.41
CA THR A 8 -2.84 1.48 -5.28
C THR A 8 -1.98 0.38 -5.91
N THR A 9 -1.59 0.55 -7.15
CA THR A 9 -0.62 -0.30 -7.85
C THR A 9 0.76 0.33 -7.75
N TRP A 10 1.71 -0.36 -7.10
CA TRP A 10 3.08 0.14 -6.90
C TRP A 10 3.11 1.54 -6.24
N GLY A 11 2.19 1.78 -5.31
CA GLY A 11 2.02 3.08 -4.65
C GLY A 11 1.39 4.17 -5.54
N LYS A 12 1.02 3.86 -6.77
CA LYS A 12 0.35 4.80 -7.69
C LYS A 12 -1.15 4.58 -7.69
N VAL A 13 -1.88 5.67 -7.78
CA VAL A 13 -3.34 5.69 -7.76
C VAL A 13 -3.90 5.55 -9.16
N LEU A 14 -4.87 4.68 -9.35
CA LEU A 14 -5.61 4.58 -10.60
C LEU A 14 -6.58 5.78 -10.73
N PRO A 15 -6.57 6.49 -11.88
CA PRO A 15 -7.49 7.60 -12.11
C PRO A 15 -8.95 7.15 -12.07
N MET A 16 -9.84 7.97 -11.52
CA MET A 16 -11.28 7.66 -11.44
C MET A 16 -11.91 7.38 -12.81
N GLU A 17 -11.46 8.10 -13.84
CA GLU A 17 -11.90 7.87 -15.21
C GLU A 17 -11.51 6.46 -15.72
N TYR A 18 -10.32 5.99 -15.37
CA TYR A 18 -9.89 4.62 -15.70
C TYR A 18 -10.78 3.57 -15.02
N LEU A 19 -11.15 3.80 -13.75
CA LEU A 19 -12.06 2.89 -13.03
C LEU A 19 -13.45 2.83 -13.69
N ALA A 20 -13.96 3.97 -14.15
CA ALA A 20 -15.23 4.03 -14.89
C ALA A 20 -15.16 3.27 -16.24
N LYS A 21 -14.08 3.44 -17.00
CA LYS A 21 -13.83 2.69 -18.24
C LYS A 21 -13.70 1.19 -17.99
N ALA A 22 -13.03 0.80 -16.90
CA ALA A 22 -12.91 -0.61 -16.52
C ALA A 22 -14.27 -1.24 -16.20
N ARG A 23 -15.18 -0.50 -15.54
CA ARG A 23 -16.55 -0.96 -15.28
C ARG A 23 -17.31 -1.14 -16.59
N GLN A 24 -17.28 -0.15 -17.47
CA GLN A 24 -17.92 -0.22 -18.79
C GLN A 24 -17.42 -1.45 -19.58
N PHE A 25 -16.12 -1.64 -19.65
CA PHE A 25 -15.51 -2.79 -20.32
C PHE A 25 -15.99 -4.12 -19.72
N ALA A 26 -16.04 -4.21 -18.38
CA ALA A 26 -16.50 -5.42 -17.69
C ALA A 26 -17.97 -5.71 -18.00
N ASP A 27 -18.83 -4.69 -18.06
CA ASP A 27 -20.26 -4.83 -18.40
C ASP A 27 -20.44 -5.32 -19.86
N GLU A 28 -19.73 -4.71 -20.79
CA GLU A 28 -19.78 -5.07 -22.23
C GLU A 28 -19.35 -6.53 -22.49
N HIS A 29 -18.47 -7.07 -21.62
CA HIS A 29 -17.93 -8.43 -21.76
C HIS A 29 -18.52 -9.45 -20.78
N GLY A 30 -19.52 -9.06 -20.00
CA GLY A 30 -20.15 -9.93 -19.00
C GLY A 30 -19.18 -10.45 -17.94
N LEU A 31 -18.26 -9.59 -17.49
CA LEU A 31 -17.26 -9.89 -16.47
C LEU A 31 -17.68 -9.30 -15.12
N ALA A 32 -17.43 -10.02 -14.04
CA ALA A 32 -17.39 -9.42 -12.72
C ALA A 32 -16.10 -8.59 -12.58
N LEU A 33 -16.15 -7.53 -11.78
CA LEU A 33 -15.03 -6.64 -11.53
C LEU A 33 -14.64 -6.67 -10.06
N HIS A 34 -13.41 -7.06 -9.76
CA HIS A 34 -12.85 -7.10 -8.40
C HIS A 34 -11.74 -6.07 -8.22
N LEU A 35 -11.71 -5.41 -7.06
CA LEU A 35 -10.61 -4.55 -6.66
C LEU A 35 -9.79 -5.20 -5.55
N ASP A 36 -8.51 -5.49 -5.82
CA ASP A 36 -7.54 -5.57 -4.75
C ASP A 36 -7.31 -4.16 -4.22
N GLY A 37 -8.10 -3.81 -3.23
CA GLY A 37 -8.07 -2.54 -2.51
C GLY A 37 -7.21 -2.60 -1.25
N ALA A 38 -6.15 -3.41 -1.25
CA ALA A 38 -5.27 -3.55 -0.08
C ALA A 38 -4.78 -2.20 0.46
N ARG A 39 -4.69 -1.18 -0.41
CA ARG A 39 -4.35 0.20 -0.05
C ARG A 39 -5.36 1.23 -0.58
N ILE A 40 -6.61 0.86 -0.70
CA ILE A 40 -7.67 1.76 -1.20
C ILE A 40 -7.79 3.04 -0.35
N LEU A 41 -7.50 2.98 0.95
CA LEU A 41 -7.53 4.14 1.82
C LEU A 41 -6.36 5.11 1.55
N ASN A 42 -5.18 4.60 1.16
CA ASN A 42 -4.11 5.46 0.64
C ASN A 42 -4.55 6.14 -0.66
N ALA A 43 -5.22 5.42 -1.57
CA ALA A 43 -5.77 6.02 -2.78
C ALA A 43 -6.83 7.08 -2.46
N ALA A 44 -7.70 6.83 -1.48
CA ALA A 44 -8.74 7.76 -1.03
C ALA A 44 -8.13 9.08 -0.53
N ILE A 45 -7.13 9.00 0.34
CA ILE A 45 -6.41 10.18 0.86
C ILE A 45 -5.71 10.93 -0.29
N ALA A 46 -4.99 10.23 -1.17
CA ALA A 46 -4.28 10.87 -2.29
C ALA A 46 -5.22 11.55 -3.29
N LEU A 47 -6.42 11.01 -3.50
CA LEU A 47 -7.45 11.60 -4.39
C LEU A 47 -8.31 12.67 -3.70
N GLY A 48 -8.26 12.79 -2.38
CA GLY A 48 -9.21 13.62 -1.62
C GLY A 48 -10.66 13.17 -1.80
N LYS A 49 -10.90 11.85 -1.91
CA LYS A 49 -12.23 11.25 -2.17
C LYS A 49 -12.54 10.16 -1.17
N PRO A 50 -13.84 9.95 -0.84
CA PRO A 50 -14.26 8.80 -0.06
C PRO A 50 -13.84 7.48 -0.73
N ALA A 51 -13.35 6.51 0.05
CA ALA A 51 -13.03 5.18 -0.46
C ALA A 51 -14.24 4.48 -1.10
N ALA A 52 -15.45 4.81 -0.66
CA ALA A 52 -16.70 4.31 -1.24
C ALA A 52 -16.85 4.71 -2.72
N ASP A 53 -16.41 5.91 -3.12
CA ASP A 53 -16.48 6.36 -4.51
C ASP A 53 -15.52 5.58 -5.40
N ILE A 54 -14.33 5.22 -4.86
CA ILE A 54 -13.35 4.37 -5.56
C ILE A 54 -13.88 2.94 -5.68
N ALA A 55 -14.54 2.43 -4.64
CA ALA A 55 -15.08 1.07 -4.58
C ALA A 55 -16.34 0.88 -5.44
N LYS A 56 -17.10 1.94 -5.69
CA LYS A 56 -18.42 1.91 -6.34
C LYS A 56 -18.48 1.16 -7.68
N PRO A 57 -17.47 1.24 -8.57
CA PRO A 57 -17.49 0.49 -9.84
C PRO A 57 -17.33 -1.03 -9.69
N PHE A 58 -16.97 -1.55 -8.52
CA PHE A 58 -16.56 -2.93 -8.32
C PHE A 58 -17.67 -3.78 -7.70
N ASP A 59 -17.78 -5.04 -8.16
CA ASP A 59 -18.69 -6.04 -7.57
C ASP A 59 -18.18 -6.55 -6.23
N SER A 60 -16.84 -6.52 -6.03
CA SER A 60 -16.22 -6.88 -4.76
C SER A 60 -14.88 -6.16 -4.57
N VAL A 61 -14.52 -5.92 -3.32
CA VAL A 61 -13.28 -5.23 -2.92
C VAL A 61 -12.65 -5.98 -1.76
N SER A 62 -11.35 -6.21 -1.79
CA SER A 62 -10.56 -6.59 -0.63
C SER A 62 -9.84 -5.39 -0.03
N LEU A 63 -9.92 -5.23 1.30
CA LEU A 63 -9.29 -4.16 2.06
C LEU A 63 -8.33 -4.78 3.09
N CYS A 64 -7.08 -4.35 3.13
CA CYS A 64 -6.12 -4.80 4.13
C CYS A 64 -6.11 -3.87 5.34
N LEU A 65 -6.23 -4.44 6.55
CA LEU A 65 -6.17 -3.71 7.82
C LEU A 65 -4.75 -3.64 8.41
N SER A 66 -3.88 -4.59 8.03
CA SER A 66 -2.54 -4.78 8.61
C SER A 66 -1.41 -4.15 7.79
N LYS A 67 -1.69 -3.05 7.09
CA LYS A 67 -0.71 -2.23 6.36
C LYS A 67 -0.66 -0.83 6.97
N GLY A 68 -0.86 0.24 6.20
CA GLY A 68 -0.85 1.61 6.70
C GLY A 68 -1.84 1.90 7.85
N LEU A 69 -2.94 1.15 7.94
CA LEU A 69 -3.87 1.24 9.06
C LEU A 69 -3.30 0.71 10.38
N GLY A 70 -2.26 -0.11 10.36
CA GLY A 70 -1.57 -0.55 11.58
C GLY A 70 -2.31 -1.55 12.45
N ALA A 71 -3.40 -2.18 11.96
CA ALA A 71 -4.01 -3.28 12.69
C ALA A 71 -3.07 -4.50 12.71
N PRO A 72 -3.08 -5.32 13.78
CA PRO A 72 -2.12 -6.42 13.94
C PRO A 72 -2.26 -7.50 12.87
N VAL A 73 -3.46 -7.66 12.30
CA VAL A 73 -3.77 -8.69 11.30
C VAL A 73 -5.08 -8.37 10.59
N GLY A 74 -5.24 -8.89 9.39
CA GLY A 74 -6.53 -9.06 8.78
C GLY A 74 -6.74 -8.30 7.48
N SER A 75 -7.72 -8.82 6.75
CA SER A 75 -8.30 -8.19 5.56
C SER A 75 -9.81 -8.34 5.62
N VAL A 76 -10.50 -7.39 5.04
CA VAL A 76 -11.95 -7.39 4.90
C VAL A 76 -12.31 -7.56 3.43
N LEU A 77 -13.21 -8.50 3.14
CA LEU A 77 -13.81 -8.65 1.83
C LEU A 77 -15.19 -7.99 1.84
N VAL A 78 -15.44 -7.11 0.90
CA VAL A 78 -16.68 -6.35 0.74
C VAL A 78 -17.33 -6.70 -0.60
N GLY A 79 -18.66 -6.76 -0.62
CA GLY A 79 -19.45 -7.07 -1.81
C GLY A 79 -20.92 -7.25 -1.44
N SER A 80 -21.73 -7.77 -2.38
CA SER A 80 -23.14 -8.04 -2.12
C SER A 80 -23.34 -9.07 -0.99
N ALA A 81 -24.52 -9.06 -0.35
CA ALA A 81 -24.84 -9.99 0.73
C ALA A 81 -24.71 -11.47 0.30
N ASP A 82 -25.16 -11.80 -0.91
CA ASP A 82 -25.07 -13.16 -1.45
C ASP A 82 -23.63 -13.57 -1.74
N PHE A 83 -22.83 -12.68 -2.30
CA PHE A 83 -21.39 -12.89 -2.50
C PHE A 83 -20.68 -13.16 -1.16
N ILE A 84 -20.93 -12.33 -0.15
CA ILE A 84 -20.32 -12.49 1.19
C ILE A 84 -20.79 -13.76 1.89
N LYS A 85 -22.04 -14.18 1.70
CA LYS A 85 -22.54 -15.45 2.23
C LYS A 85 -21.76 -16.65 1.67
N GLN A 86 -21.46 -16.64 0.37
CA GLN A 86 -20.64 -17.67 -0.27
C GLN A 86 -19.17 -17.58 0.18
N ALA A 87 -18.61 -16.38 0.22
CA ALA A 87 -17.23 -16.14 0.64
C ALA A 87 -16.97 -16.62 2.08
N LYS A 88 -17.94 -16.46 3.01
CA LYS A 88 -17.85 -17.00 4.38
C LYS A 88 -17.71 -18.52 4.40
N ARG A 89 -18.39 -19.24 3.52
CA ARG A 89 -18.25 -20.69 3.39
C ARG A 89 -16.84 -21.06 2.91
N TRP A 90 -16.37 -20.42 1.86
CA TRP A 90 -15.01 -20.63 1.35
C TRP A 90 -13.95 -20.31 2.39
N ARG A 91 -14.08 -19.18 3.10
CA ARG A 91 -13.19 -18.84 4.20
C ARG A 91 -13.09 -19.96 5.23
N LYS A 92 -14.24 -20.55 5.62
CA LYS A 92 -14.26 -21.66 6.59
C LYS A 92 -13.59 -22.90 6.04
N MET A 93 -13.86 -23.27 4.79
CA MET A 93 -13.29 -24.45 4.13
C MET A 93 -11.77 -24.34 3.98
N LEU A 94 -11.24 -23.15 3.74
CA LEU A 94 -9.82 -22.87 3.59
C LEU A 94 -9.08 -22.63 4.92
N GLY A 95 -9.71 -22.89 6.05
CA GLY A 95 -9.07 -22.74 7.36
C GLY A 95 -9.13 -21.34 8.00
N GLY A 96 -9.74 -20.34 7.31
CA GLY A 96 -9.82 -18.95 7.80
C GLY A 96 -10.95 -18.68 8.80
N GLY A 97 -11.55 -19.73 9.39
CA GLY A 97 -12.65 -19.60 10.34
C GLY A 97 -12.19 -19.48 11.79
N MET A 98 -11.61 -18.37 12.16
CA MET A 98 -11.14 -18.11 13.53
C MET A 98 -12.29 -18.02 14.52
N ARG A 99 -12.13 -18.65 15.71
CA ARG A 99 -12.98 -18.44 16.88
C ARG A 99 -12.58 -17.14 17.58
N GLN A 100 -13.51 -16.54 18.30
CA GLN A 100 -13.27 -15.31 19.08
C GLN A 100 -12.50 -14.22 18.30
N SER A 101 -12.83 -14.03 17.03
CA SER A 101 -12.22 -13.03 16.17
C SER A 101 -12.54 -11.57 16.57
N GLY A 102 -13.41 -11.37 17.55
CA GLY A 102 -13.80 -10.06 18.06
C GLY A 102 -12.63 -9.22 18.56
N LEU A 103 -11.60 -9.86 19.16
CA LEU A 103 -10.38 -9.16 19.58
C LEU A 103 -9.66 -8.48 18.41
N LEU A 104 -9.52 -9.21 17.31
CA LEU A 104 -8.90 -8.68 16.09
C LEU A 104 -9.80 -7.69 15.36
N ALA A 105 -11.12 -7.92 15.39
CA ALA A 105 -12.09 -7.01 14.82
C ALA A 105 -12.12 -5.67 15.56
N ALA A 106 -11.98 -5.66 16.89
CA ALA A 106 -11.88 -4.43 17.67
C ALA A 106 -10.64 -3.59 17.27
N ALA A 107 -9.48 -4.23 17.08
CA ALA A 107 -8.30 -3.56 16.56
C ALA A 107 -8.52 -2.99 15.15
N GLY A 108 -9.22 -3.73 14.28
CA GLY A 108 -9.57 -3.28 12.95
C GLY A 108 -10.54 -2.08 12.95
N ILE A 109 -11.53 -2.08 13.83
CA ILE A 109 -12.47 -0.96 14.03
C ILE A 109 -11.70 0.28 14.50
N HIS A 110 -10.88 0.14 15.54
CA HIS A 110 -10.04 1.23 16.03
C HIS A 110 -9.16 1.82 14.91
N ALA A 111 -8.53 0.99 14.10
CA ALA A 111 -7.70 1.42 12.99
C ALA A 111 -8.51 2.19 11.91
N LEU A 112 -9.72 1.73 11.59
CA LEU A 112 -10.60 2.41 10.64
C LEU A 112 -11.11 3.75 11.15
N GLU A 113 -11.38 3.87 12.44
CA GLU A 113 -11.89 5.09 13.07
C GLU A 113 -10.80 6.14 13.33
N ASN A 114 -9.54 5.72 13.54
CA ASN A 114 -8.49 6.61 14.04
C ASN A 114 -7.28 6.75 13.11
N HIS A 115 -7.06 5.82 12.16
CA HIS A 115 -5.82 5.78 11.41
C HIS A 115 -5.97 6.13 9.92
N VAL A 116 -7.19 6.36 9.43
CA VAL A 116 -7.39 6.66 7.99
C VAL A 116 -6.79 8.02 7.64
N GLU A 117 -7.19 9.08 8.37
CA GLU A 117 -6.73 10.45 8.08
C GLU A 117 -5.22 10.61 8.24
N ARG A 118 -4.60 9.88 9.19
CA ARG A 118 -3.17 9.94 9.40
C ARG A 118 -2.34 9.31 8.26
N LEU A 119 -2.95 8.57 7.33
CA LEU A 119 -2.24 8.10 6.13
C LEU A 119 -1.64 9.27 5.32
N ALA A 120 -2.17 10.48 5.48
CA ALA A 120 -1.58 11.68 4.90
C ALA A 120 -0.14 11.94 5.40
N GLU A 121 0.16 11.62 6.67
CA GLU A 121 1.52 11.72 7.23
C GLU A 121 2.46 10.72 6.56
N ASP A 122 2.00 9.49 6.29
CA ASP A 122 2.78 8.49 5.58
C ASP A 122 3.12 8.98 4.17
N HIS A 123 2.18 9.65 3.48
CA HIS A 123 2.43 10.23 2.14
C HIS A 123 3.43 11.38 2.20
N GLN A 124 3.33 12.26 3.21
CA GLN A 124 4.28 13.35 3.42
C GLN A 124 5.70 12.81 3.67
N ASN A 125 5.83 11.83 4.56
CA ASN A 125 7.10 11.18 4.85
C ASN A 125 7.69 10.49 3.63
N ALA A 126 6.85 9.85 2.78
CA ALA A 126 7.31 9.28 1.53
C ALA A 126 7.82 10.34 0.54
N SER A 127 7.14 11.50 0.47
CA SER A 127 7.58 12.61 -0.38
C SER A 127 8.91 13.19 0.10
N LEU A 128 9.06 13.44 1.41
CA LEU A 128 10.31 13.90 2.02
C LEU A 128 11.48 12.93 1.75
N LEU A 129 11.21 11.62 1.91
CA LEU A 129 12.21 10.59 1.61
C LEU A 129 12.59 10.60 0.14
N ALA A 130 11.62 10.70 -0.75
CA ALA A 130 11.84 10.71 -2.19
C ALA A 130 12.65 11.94 -2.64
N GLU A 131 12.31 13.12 -2.14
CA GLU A 131 13.02 14.37 -2.41
C GLU A 131 14.48 14.30 -1.93
N GLY A 132 14.69 13.82 -0.70
CA GLY A 132 16.03 13.68 -0.14
C GLY A 132 16.88 12.64 -0.89
N LEU A 133 16.30 11.50 -1.27
CA LEU A 133 17.01 10.49 -2.07
C LEU A 133 17.34 10.99 -3.48
N ALA A 134 16.44 11.73 -4.11
CA ALA A 134 16.66 12.30 -5.45
C ALA A 134 17.77 13.34 -5.49
N ALA A 135 18.14 13.92 -4.35
CA ALA A 135 19.27 14.85 -4.23
C ALA A 135 20.63 14.14 -4.10
N LEU A 136 20.66 12.83 -3.88
CA LEU A 136 21.87 12.04 -3.76
C LEU A 136 22.35 11.55 -5.14
N GLU A 137 23.66 11.55 -5.35
CA GLU A 137 24.26 10.95 -6.55
C GLU A 137 24.00 9.43 -6.57
N HIS A 138 23.92 8.84 -7.75
CA HIS A 138 23.69 7.40 -7.98
C HIS A 138 22.30 6.88 -7.60
N ILE A 139 21.34 7.76 -7.30
CA ILE A 139 19.95 7.37 -7.03
C ILE A 139 19.00 8.06 -8.03
N GLN A 140 18.11 7.26 -8.61
CA GLN A 140 16.95 7.75 -9.37
C GLN A 140 15.68 7.33 -8.68
N VAL A 141 14.78 8.28 -8.40
CA VAL A 141 13.54 8.02 -7.68
C VAL A 141 12.35 8.10 -8.64
N ASP A 142 11.52 7.06 -8.63
CA ASP A 142 10.26 7.06 -9.38
C ASP A 142 9.28 8.10 -8.76
N PRO A 143 8.38 8.73 -9.55
CA PRO A 143 7.36 9.64 -9.02
C PRO A 143 6.55 9.00 -7.88
N VAL A 144 6.43 9.67 -6.75
CA VAL A 144 5.70 9.22 -5.56
C VAL A 144 4.28 9.81 -5.55
N GLN A 145 3.29 9.01 -5.19
CA GLN A 145 1.89 9.46 -5.06
C GLN A 145 1.28 9.12 -3.69
N THR A 146 1.80 8.09 -3.03
CA THR A 146 1.32 7.62 -1.73
C THR A 146 2.49 7.31 -0.80
N ASN A 147 2.42 6.25 -0.06
CA ASN A 147 3.39 5.85 0.96
C ASN A 147 4.50 4.91 0.46
N MET A 148 4.73 4.83 -0.85
CA MET A 148 5.78 3.98 -1.42
C MET A 148 6.76 4.80 -2.23
N VAL A 149 8.04 4.59 -1.96
CA VAL A 149 9.16 5.15 -2.72
C VAL A 149 9.90 4.01 -3.40
N PHE A 150 10.05 4.11 -4.70
CA PHE A 150 10.89 3.22 -5.50
C PHE A 150 12.11 4.00 -5.97
N ALA A 151 13.27 3.52 -5.60
CA ALA A 151 14.54 4.12 -5.97
C ALA A 151 15.39 3.11 -6.75
N THR A 152 15.94 3.51 -7.87
CA THR A 152 16.95 2.76 -8.62
C THR A 152 18.32 3.23 -8.18
N ILE A 153 19.18 2.31 -7.80
CA ILE A 153 20.52 2.58 -7.28
C ILE A 153 21.51 1.82 -8.16
N ASP A 154 22.67 2.43 -8.44
CA ASP A 154 23.72 1.79 -9.20
C ASP A 154 24.04 0.39 -8.64
N ASP A 155 23.99 -0.64 -9.48
CA ASP A 155 24.22 -2.05 -9.12
C ASP A 155 25.55 -2.26 -8.39
N ALA A 156 26.58 -1.52 -8.77
CA ALA A 156 27.89 -1.62 -8.13
C ALA A 156 27.90 -1.13 -6.68
N LYS A 157 26.99 -0.19 -6.33
CA LYS A 157 26.89 0.41 -4.99
C LYS A 157 25.83 -0.26 -4.11
N LEU A 158 24.80 -0.84 -4.70
CA LEU A 158 23.64 -1.35 -3.97
C LEU A 158 23.97 -2.36 -2.85
N PRO A 159 24.81 -3.39 -3.04
CA PRO A 159 25.13 -4.35 -1.98
C PRO A 159 25.81 -3.70 -0.78
N ALA A 160 26.80 -2.84 -1.02
CA ALA A 160 27.52 -2.13 0.03
C ALA A 160 26.62 -1.16 0.81
N LEU A 161 25.74 -0.46 0.09
CA LEU A 161 24.74 0.43 0.69
C LEU A 161 23.76 -0.34 1.59
N LEU A 162 23.20 -1.46 1.13
CA LEU A 162 22.27 -2.27 1.94
C LEU A 162 22.95 -2.79 3.22
N ASP A 163 24.21 -3.20 3.13
CA ASP A 163 25.00 -3.61 4.30
C ASP A 163 25.27 -2.45 5.25
N HIS A 164 25.53 -1.25 4.72
CA HIS A 164 25.71 -0.04 5.53
C HIS A 164 24.43 0.31 6.27
N LEU A 165 23.29 0.40 5.57
CA LEU A 165 21.98 0.68 6.15
C LEU A 165 21.63 -0.32 7.26
N LYS A 166 21.89 -1.61 7.02
CA LYS A 166 21.65 -2.66 8.01
C LYS A 166 22.48 -2.45 9.29
N ARG A 167 23.75 -2.03 9.17
CA ARG A 167 24.60 -1.69 10.34
C ARG A 167 24.02 -0.51 11.12
N GLN A 168 23.41 0.46 10.44
CA GLN A 168 22.69 1.60 11.02
C GLN A 168 21.28 1.23 11.52
N LYS A 169 20.91 -0.05 11.51
CA LYS A 169 19.58 -0.57 11.88
C LYS A 169 18.43 -0.07 10.99
N ILE A 170 18.76 0.34 9.78
CA ILE A 170 17.78 0.72 8.75
C ILE A 170 17.60 -0.47 7.82
N LEU A 171 16.37 -1.00 7.78
CA LEU A 171 16.05 -2.15 6.96
C LEU A 171 15.46 -1.69 5.62
N ALA A 172 16.27 -1.77 4.59
CA ALA A 172 15.85 -1.60 3.21
C ALA A 172 16.05 -2.93 2.47
N ALA A 173 15.14 -3.26 1.58
CA ALA A 173 15.21 -4.50 0.79
C ALA A 173 15.27 -4.19 -0.69
N GLY A 174 16.14 -4.85 -1.40
CA GLY A 174 16.08 -4.92 -2.86
C GLY A 174 14.71 -5.47 -3.31
N TYR A 175 14.18 -4.93 -4.40
CA TYR A 175 12.86 -5.32 -4.89
C TYR A 175 12.97 -6.13 -6.20
N THR A 176 13.53 -5.53 -7.25
CA THR A 176 13.84 -6.19 -8.52
C THR A 176 15.05 -5.53 -9.16
N GLY A 177 16.12 -6.29 -9.42
CA GLY A 177 17.35 -5.74 -9.98
C GLY A 177 17.90 -4.61 -9.09
N GLU A 178 18.17 -3.48 -9.69
CA GLU A 178 18.73 -2.26 -9.05
C GLU A 178 17.70 -1.49 -8.20
N LYS A 179 16.42 -1.90 -8.16
CA LYS A 179 15.39 -1.17 -7.44
C LYS A 179 15.29 -1.57 -5.98
N VAL A 180 15.17 -0.55 -5.14
CA VAL A 180 14.82 -0.67 -3.71
C VAL A 180 13.41 -0.13 -3.52
N ARG A 181 12.61 -0.84 -2.73
CA ARG A 181 11.29 -0.38 -2.31
C ARG A 181 11.30 0.02 -0.85
N LEU A 182 10.98 1.27 -0.60
CA LEU A 182 10.82 1.83 0.74
C LEU A 182 9.34 2.16 0.98
N VAL A 183 8.87 1.95 2.20
CA VAL A 183 7.45 2.13 2.54
C VAL A 183 7.37 2.86 3.87
N THR A 184 6.70 4.00 3.88
CA THR A 184 6.37 4.73 5.10
C THR A 184 5.05 4.20 5.68
N HIS A 185 4.95 4.17 7.00
CA HIS A 185 3.80 3.64 7.71
C HIS A 185 3.74 4.15 9.15
N LEU A 186 2.67 3.80 9.88
CA LEU A 186 2.53 4.11 11.32
C LEU A 186 3.83 3.73 12.07
N GLY A 187 4.37 4.69 12.80
CA GLY A 187 5.62 4.53 13.57
C GLY A 187 6.88 5.00 12.82
N ILE A 188 6.76 5.50 11.58
CA ILE A 188 7.84 6.19 10.87
C ILE A 188 7.57 7.70 10.92
N THR A 189 8.47 8.43 11.53
CA THR A 189 8.36 9.89 11.71
C THR A 189 9.27 10.64 10.72
N ALA A 190 9.12 11.96 10.63
CA ALA A 190 10.02 12.81 9.83
C ALA A 190 11.48 12.71 10.31
N VAL A 191 11.72 12.55 11.62
CA VAL A 191 13.07 12.36 12.18
C VAL A 191 13.69 11.03 11.72
N ASP A 192 12.88 9.98 11.60
CA ASP A 192 13.34 8.70 11.06
C ASP A 192 13.70 8.83 9.57
N ILE A 193 12.97 9.67 8.82
CA ILE A 193 13.28 9.96 7.42
C ILE A 193 14.62 10.71 7.30
N GLU A 194 14.86 11.74 8.13
CA GLU A 194 16.15 12.46 8.17
C GLU A 194 17.29 11.50 8.50
N THR A 195 17.11 10.62 9.49
CA THR A 195 18.08 9.60 9.87
C THR A 195 18.37 8.64 8.72
N ALA A 196 17.33 8.20 8.02
CA ALA A 196 17.50 7.34 6.87
C ALA A 196 18.26 8.03 5.73
N LEU A 197 17.93 9.28 5.41
CA LEU A 197 18.62 10.05 4.36
C LEU A 197 20.09 10.26 4.68
N ALA A 198 20.44 10.57 5.93
CA ALA A 198 21.83 10.68 6.36
C ALA A 198 22.60 9.36 6.15
N ALA A 199 22.00 8.24 6.53
CA ALA A 199 22.61 6.92 6.33
C ALA A 199 22.74 6.53 4.84
N PHE A 200 21.79 6.91 3.99
CA PHE A 200 21.91 6.73 2.53
C PHE A 200 23.09 7.54 1.98
N ALA A 201 23.23 8.81 2.38
CA ALA A 201 24.33 9.67 1.96
C ALA A 201 25.68 9.12 2.38
N GLU A 202 25.84 8.69 3.64
CA GLU A 202 27.05 8.08 4.16
C GLU A 202 27.41 6.77 3.44
N GLY A 203 26.42 5.94 3.11
CA GLY A 203 26.63 4.64 2.46
C GLY A 203 26.96 4.73 0.98
N LEU A 204 26.75 5.90 0.34
CA LEU A 204 27.05 6.17 -1.07
C LEU A 204 28.38 6.93 -1.26
N ALA A 205 28.87 7.57 -0.23
CA ALA A 205 30.18 8.27 -0.25
C ALA A 205 31.32 7.26 -0.40
#